data_1912fb14318b8f5c5b74d762e322fa0d
#
_entry.id   1912fb14318b8f5c5b74d762e322fa0d
#
_cell.length_a   1.000
_cell.length_b   1.000
_cell.length_c   1.000
_cell.angle_alpha   90.00
_cell.angle_beta   90.00
_cell.angle_gamma   90.00
#
_symmetry.space_group_name_H-M   'P 1'
#
loop_
_entity.id
_entity.type
_entity.pdbx_description
1 polymer ?
#
loop_
_entity_poly.entity_id
_entity_poly.type
_entity_poly.pdbx_seq_one_letter_code
_entity_poly.pdbx_strand_id
1 'polypeptide(L)'
;SVQFAWDFPYDDYFTYKGGLNGTLDDEPFTCMRDVRRHGQDVLLTMTIDPKVSDEHLVAIAKDLRTFGRVQLRINHEATGNWFSFNKRASYEEVAAFFKHASEIIRKEAPNVKTIICLDGCKELEDEKMEMEDIFAEASRAADIVSVDRYMALHWGWPYDVAEEGGTTFA
;
A
#
# COMPACT_ATOMS: atom_id res chain seq x y z
N SER A 1 -6.21 -9.98 13.14
CA SER A 1 -5.07 -9.54 12.34
C SER A 1 -5.30 -9.88 10.89
N VAL A 2 -5.04 -8.97 9.99
CA VAL A 2 -5.18 -9.13 8.53
C VAL A 2 -3.83 -9.14 7.82
N GLN A 3 -2.78 -9.30 8.54
CA GLN A 3 -1.46 -9.42 7.96
C GLN A 3 -1.15 -10.88 7.69
N PHE A 4 -0.57 -11.16 6.54
CA PHE A 4 -0.09 -12.50 6.19
C PHE A 4 1.41 -12.63 6.43
N ALA A 5 1.87 -13.87 6.54
CA ALA A 5 3.27 -14.16 6.73
C ALA A 5 4.09 -13.67 5.53
N TRP A 6 5.21 -13.07 5.82
CA TRP A 6 6.15 -12.55 4.85
C TRP A 6 7.10 -13.63 4.40
N ASP A 7 7.34 -13.65 3.10
CA ASP A 7 8.43 -14.42 2.52
C ASP A 7 9.76 -13.63 2.49
N PHE A 8 9.73 -12.40 3.00
CA PHE A 8 10.89 -11.51 3.04
C PHE A 8 11.44 -11.35 4.44
N PRO A 9 12.77 -11.25 4.59
CA PRO A 9 13.44 -11.09 5.89
C PRO A 9 13.33 -9.65 6.45
N TYR A 10 12.33 -8.88 6.08
CA TYR A 10 12.12 -7.54 6.61
C TYR A 10 11.22 -7.61 7.83
N ASP A 11 11.84 -7.62 8.99
CA ASP A 11 11.17 -7.72 10.29
C ASP A 11 10.58 -6.37 10.79
N ASP A 12 10.68 -5.30 9.98
CA ASP A 12 10.30 -3.95 10.37
C ASP A 12 8.79 -3.66 10.27
N TYR A 13 7.99 -4.66 9.95
CA TYR A 13 6.56 -4.50 9.78
C TYR A 13 5.78 -4.96 11.01
N PHE A 14 4.97 -4.05 11.53
CA PHE A 14 4.05 -4.40 12.60
C PHE A 14 2.88 -5.23 12.09
N THR A 15 2.52 -6.27 12.83
CA THR A 15 1.25 -6.96 12.58
C THR A 15 0.09 -6.04 12.95
N TYR A 16 -0.87 -5.88 12.05
CA TYR A 16 -2.09 -5.14 12.34
C TYR A 16 -2.92 -5.91 13.38
N LYS A 17 -2.98 -5.40 14.59
CA LYS A 17 -3.63 -6.07 15.74
C LYS A 17 -5.06 -5.64 15.97
N GLY A 18 -5.61 -4.78 15.14
CA GLY A 18 -7.02 -4.40 15.12
C GLY A 18 -7.89 -5.37 14.31
N GLY A 19 -9.03 -4.88 13.84
CA GLY A 19 -9.97 -5.65 13.05
C GLY A 19 -11.01 -6.38 13.90
N LEU A 20 -11.54 -7.50 13.38
CA LEU A 20 -12.69 -8.19 13.98
C LEU A 20 -12.46 -8.68 15.42
N ASN A 21 -11.27 -9.17 15.70
CA ASN A 21 -10.94 -9.78 16.98
C ASN A 21 -9.71 -9.12 17.63
N GLY A 22 -9.42 -7.90 17.23
CA GLY A 22 -8.23 -7.19 17.66
C GLY A 22 -8.48 -6.13 18.73
N THR A 23 -7.41 -5.44 19.08
CA THR A 23 -7.40 -4.31 20.00
C THR A 23 -6.65 -3.13 19.38
N LEU A 24 -6.99 -1.92 19.80
CA LEU A 24 -6.28 -0.69 19.42
C LEU A 24 -5.22 -0.27 20.46
N ASP A 25 -4.86 -1.13 21.40
CA ASP A 25 -3.96 -0.80 22.51
C ASP A 25 -2.48 -0.98 22.15
N ASP A 26 -2.20 -1.68 21.06
CA ASP A 26 -0.85 -1.98 20.58
C ASP A 26 -0.47 -1.18 19.33
N GLU A 27 0.72 -1.46 18.78
CA GLU A 27 1.14 -0.90 17.50
C GLU A 27 0.30 -1.49 16.33
N PRO A 28 0.03 -0.70 15.30
CA PRO A 28 0.53 0.67 15.04
C PRO A 28 -0.28 1.78 15.73
N PHE A 29 -1.33 1.46 16.48
CA PHE A 29 -2.29 2.44 16.99
C PHE A 29 -1.72 3.36 18.05
N THR A 30 -0.80 2.89 18.88
CA THR A 30 -0.09 3.72 19.86
C THR A 30 0.72 4.81 19.16
N CYS A 31 1.47 4.45 18.14
CA CYS A 31 2.21 5.40 17.31
C CYS A 31 1.26 6.37 16.57
N MET A 32 0.17 5.87 16.00
CA MET A 32 -0.82 6.71 15.32
C MET A 32 -1.45 7.74 16.26
N ARG A 33 -1.74 7.37 17.50
CA ARG A 33 -2.24 8.32 18.51
C ARG A 33 -1.21 9.39 18.84
N ASP A 34 0.04 9.00 18.95
CA ASP A 34 1.12 9.93 19.26
C ASP A 34 1.33 10.95 18.12
N VAL A 35 1.39 10.49 16.89
CA VAL A 35 1.42 11.33 15.68
C VAL A 35 0.27 12.35 15.70
N ARG A 36 -0.94 11.91 16.01
CA ARG A 36 -2.12 12.79 16.09
C ARG A 36 -2.03 13.81 17.21
N ARG A 37 -1.48 13.44 18.38
CA ARG A 37 -1.27 14.38 19.50
C ARG A 37 -0.34 15.53 19.14
N HIS A 38 0.61 15.28 18.24
CA HIS A 38 1.53 16.30 17.71
C HIS A 38 0.97 17.08 16.52
N GLY A 39 -0.32 16.94 16.20
CA GLY A 39 -0.99 17.68 15.12
C GLY A 39 -0.63 17.19 13.71
N GLN A 40 0.00 16.04 13.59
CA GLN A 40 0.39 15.45 12.31
C GLN A 40 -0.68 14.49 11.78
N ASP A 41 -0.69 14.29 10.47
CA ASP A 41 -1.55 13.29 9.83
C ASP A 41 -0.85 11.93 9.77
N VAL A 42 -1.66 10.88 9.70
CA VAL A 42 -1.16 9.51 9.64
C VAL A 42 -1.07 9.04 8.20
N LEU A 43 0.11 8.60 7.79
CA LEU A 43 0.28 7.76 6.60
C LEU A 43 0.51 6.31 7.06
N LEU A 44 -0.45 5.45 6.82
CA LEU A 44 -0.37 4.03 7.14
C LEU A 44 -0.22 3.22 5.86
N THR A 45 0.82 2.41 5.79
CA THR A 45 0.95 1.39 4.74
C THR A 45 0.49 0.05 5.28
N MET A 46 -0.42 -0.58 4.57
CA MET A 46 -1.00 -1.86 4.97
C MET A 46 -0.86 -2.87 3.84
N THR A 47 -0.17 -3.96 4.11
CA THR A 47 -0.05 -5.08 3.18
C THR A 47 -1.11 -6.12 3.54
N ILE A 48 -2.04 -6.34 2.62
CA ILE A 48 -3.24 -7.14 2.84
C ILE A 48 -3.35 -8.22 1.78
N ASP A 49 -3.75 -9.44 2.19
CA ASP A 49 -4.08 -10.50 1.24
C ASP A 49 -5.30 -10.08 0.39
N PRO A 50 -5.23 -10.12 -0.94
CA PRO A 50 -6.37 -9.81 -1.80
C PRO A 50 -7.60 -10.70 -1.59
N LYS A 51 -7.44 -11.81 -0.89
CA LYS A 51 -8.52 -12.73 -0.54
C LYS A 51 -9.13 -12.50 0.86
N VAL A 52 -8.77 -11.39 1.51
CA VAL A 52 -9.36 -11.01 2.79
C VAL A 52 -10.87 -10.75 2.64
N SER A 53 -11.64 -11.11 3.65
CA SER A 53 -13.09 -10.90 3.61
C SER A 53 -13.49 -9.43 3.81
N ASP A 54 -14.65 -9.05 3.28
CA ASP A 54 -15.22 -7.72 3.46
C ASP A 54 -15.43 -7.35 4.93
N GLU A 55 -15.75 -8.33 5.79
CA GLU A 55 -15.91 -8.10 7.22
C GLU A 55 -14.62 -7.58 7.86
N HIS A 56 -13.45 -8.08 7.43
CA HIS A 56 -12.16 -7.58 7.89
C HIS A 56 -11.88 -6.17 7.37
N LEU A 57 -12.20 -5.89 6.10
CA LEU A 57 -12.04 -4.55 5.53
C LEU A 57 -12.93 -3.53 6.26
N VAL A 58 -14.17 -3.89 6.55
CA VAL A 58 -15.10 -3.05 7.34
C VAL A 58 -14.57 -2.81 8.75
N ALA A 59 -14.03 -3.86 9.40
CA ALA A 59 -13.46 -3.73 10.74
C ALA A 59 -12.23 -2.81 10.75
N ILE A 60 -11.33 -2.94 9.78
CA ILE A 60 -10.18 -2.04 9.58
C ILE A 60 -10.66 -0.59 9.38
N ALA A 61 -11.66 -0.38 8.53
CA ALA A 61 -12.20 0.94 8.29
C ALA A 61 -12.73 1.58 9.57
N LYS A 62 -13.48 0.80 10.38
CA LYS A 62 -13.99 1.27 11.68
C LYS A 62 -12.89 1.63 12.66
N ASP A 63 -11.81 0.86 12.71
CA ASP A 63 -10.63 1.19 13.51
C ASP A 63 -10.03 2.54 13.07
N LEU A 64 -9.73 2.68 11.79
CA LEU A 64 -9.08 3.87 11.23
C LEU A 64 -9.95 5.13 11.31
N ARG A 65 -11.27 4.97 11.36
CA ARG A 65 -12.22 6.07 11.50
C ARG A 65 -11.98 6.91 12.76
N THR A 66 -11.37 6.34 13.79
CA THR A 66 -11.13 7.01 15.07
C THR A 66 -9.87 7.89 15.09
N PHE A 67 -9.01 7.83 14.07
CA PHE A 67 -7.70 8.49 14.07
C PHE A 67 -7.64 9.84 13.32
N GLY A 68 -8.77 10.43 12.97
CA GLY A 68 -8.80 11.69 12.21
C GLY A 68 -8.34 11.49 10.76
N ARG A 69 -7.56 12.40 10.20
CA ARG A 69 -7.09 12.26 8.81
C ARG A 69 -6.04 11.15 8.69
N VAL A 70 -6.38 10.15 7.92
CA VAL A 70 -5.53 9.00 7.63
C VAL A 70 -5.39 8.85 6.12
N GLN A 71 -4.16 8.69 5.67
CA GLN A 71 -3.83 8.25 4.31
C GLN A 71 -3.47 6.77 4.39
N LEU A 72 -4.25 5.93 3.73
CA LEU A 72 -4.08 4.48 3.75
C LEU A 72 -3.53 4.01 2.40
N ARG A 73 -2.27 3.61 2.40
CA ARG A 73 -1.62 2.97 1.26
C ARG A 73 -1.84 1.46 1.34
N ILE A 74 -2.58 0.92 0.37
CA ILE A 74 -2.94 -0.50 0.31
C ILE A 74 -2.03 -1.19 -0.70
N ASN A 75 -1.27 -2.20 -0.25
CA ASN A 75 -0.43 -3.02 -1.10
C ASN A 75 0.51 -2.20 -1.99
N HIS A 76 1.46 -1.49 -1.34
CA HIS A 76 2.41 -0.64 -2.05
C HIS A 76 3.24 -1.41 -3.09
N GLU A 77 3.68 -0.71 -4.12
CA GLU A 77 4.34 -1.30 -5.29
C GLU A 77 3.52 -2.43 -5.93
N ALA A 78 2.24 -2.14 -6.14
CA ALA A 78 1.25 -3.14 -6.58
C ALA A 78 1.57 -3.78 -7.94
N THR A 79 2.37 -3.12 -8.77
CA THR A 79 2.86 -3.63 -10.04
C THR A 79 4.15 -4.46 -9.92
N GLY A 80 4.71 -4.57 -8.71
CA GLY A 80 5.87 -5.42 -8.43
C GLY A 80 5.54 -6.91 -8.35
N ASN A 81 6.57 -7.75 -8.17
CA ASN A 81 6.39 -9.19 -8.04
C ASN A 81 7.10 -9.79 -6.82
N TRP A 82 7.57 -8.94 -5.91
CA TRP A 82 8.36 -9.34 -4.75
C TRP A 82 7.55 -9.50 -3.47
N PHE A 83 6.40 -8.88 -3.35
CA PHE A 83 5.55 -9.03 -2.19
C PHE A 83 4.71 -10.31 -2.22
N SER A 84 4.35 -10.80 -1.05
CA SER A 84 3.58 -12.02 -0.91
C SER A 84 2.18 -11.93 -1.52
N PHE A 85 1.57 -10.76 -1.55
CA PHE A 85 0.26 -10.57 -2.19
C PHE A 85 0.32 -10.73 -3.71
N ASN A 86 1.40 -10.29 -4.38
CA ASN A 86 1.61 -10.51 -5.82
C ASN A 86 1.86 -11.98 -6.16
N LYS A 87 2.37 -12.77 -5.20
CA LYS A 87 2.57 -14.21 -5.38
C LYS A 87 1.29 -15.04 -5.17
N ARG A 88 0.26 -14.45 -4.59
CA ARG A 88 -1.01 -15.12 -4.23
C ARG A 88 -2.17 -14.74 -5.14
N ALA A 89 -2.02 -13.68 -5.92
CA ALA A 89 -3.04 -13.14 -6.79
C ALA A 89 -2.40 -12.62 -8.07
N SER A 90 -3.14 -12.64 -9.17
CA SER A 90 -2.70 -11.99 -10.41
C SER A 90 -2.74 -10.45 -10.25
N TYR A 91 -2.12 -9.73 -11.18
CA TYR A 91 -2.17 -8.26 -11.16
C TYR A 91 -3.60 -7.73 -11.29
N GLU A 92 -4.43 -8.39 -12.10
CA GLU A 92 -5.84 -8.05 -12.23
C GLU A 92 -6.61 -8.26 -10.93
N GLU A 93 -6.32 -9.35 -10.20
CA GLU A 93 -6.91 -9.61 -8.88
C GLU A 93 -6.46 -8.57 -7.86
N VAL A 94 -5.18 -8.18 -7.88
CA VAL A 94 -4.65 -7.13 -6.99
C VAL A 94 -5.29 -5.77 -7.31
N ALA A 95 -5.43 -5.42 -8.59
CA ALA A 95 -6.08 -4.18 -9.01
C ALA A 95 -7.58 -4.15 -8.64
N ALA A 96 -8.28 -5.24 -8.89
CA ALA A 96 -9.69 -5.39 -8.52
C ALA A 96 -9.88 -5.32 -6.99
N PHE A 97 -9.00 -5.97 -6.23
CA PHE A 97 -8.99 -5.90 -4.77
C PHE A 97 -8.81 -4.47 -4.27
N PHE A 98 -7.83 -3.73 -4.81
CA PHE A 98 -7.62 -2.35 -4.39
C PHE A 98 -8.87 -1.50 -4.62
N LYS A 99 -9.50 -1.61 -5.79
CA LYS A 99 -10.74 -0.88 -6.11
C LYS A 99 -11.84 -1.22 -5.10
N HIS A 100 -12.08 -2.51 -4.85
CA HIS A 100 -13.10 -2.99 -3.93
C HIS A 100 -12.82 -2.53 -2.48
N ALA A 101 -11.60 -2.69 -2.01
CA ALA A 101 -11.19 -2.25 -0.68
C ALA A 101 -11.37 -0.73 -0.51
N SER A 102 -11.00 0.06 -1.52
CA SER A 102 -11.17 1.51 -1.51
C SER A 102 -12.62 1.95 -1.40
N GLU A 103 -13.53 1.24 -2.06
CA GLU A 103 -14.97 1.49 -1.97
C GLU A 103 -15.51 1.24 -0.57
N ILE A 104 -15.12 0.12 0.05
CA ILE A 104 -15.50 -0.21 1.44
C ILE A 104 -14.92 0.83 2.42
N ILE A 105 -13.63 1.13 2.33
CA ILE A 105 -12.96 2.11 3.20
C ILE A 105 -13.64 3.47 3.09
N ARG A 106 -13.90 3.94 1.88
CA ARG A 106 -14.55 5.25 1.65
C ARG A 106 -15.94 5.33 2.27
N LYS A 107 -16.70 4.24 2.17
CA LYS A 107 -18.05 4.15 2.75
C LYS A 107 -18.03 4.15 4.27
N GLU A 108 -17.16 3.35 4.87
CA GLU A 108 -17.17 3.11 6.32
C GLU A 108 -16.31 4.11 7.09
N ALA A 109 -15.29 4.71 6.46
CA ALA A 109 -14.36 5.66 7.06
C ALA A 109 -14.07 6.85 6.13
N PRO A 110 -14.96 7.83 6.00
CA PRO A 110 -14.80 8.94 5.06
C PRO A 110 -13.62 9.88 5.38
N ASN A 111 -13.05 9.75 6.57
CA ASN A 111 -11.83 10.45 6.99
C ASN A 111 -10.53 9.79 6.45
N VAL A 112 -10.64 8.61 5.88
CA VAL A 112 -9.51 7.87 5.32
C VAL A 112 -9.45 8.12 3.81
N LYS A 113 -8.25 8.46 3.32
CA LYS A 113 -7.93 8.59 1.89
C LYS A 113 -7.08 7.42 1.45
N THR A 114 -7.52 6.73 0.40
CA THR A 114 -6.82 5.57 -0.12
C THR A 114 -5.75 5.97 -1.11
N ILE A 115 -4.59 5.31 -1.02
CA ILE A 115 -3.46 5.50 -1.91
C ILE A 115 -3.19 4.19 -2.64
N ILE A 116 -3.22 4.21 -3.97
CA ILE A 116 -2.58 3.18 -4.76
C ILE A 116 -1.12 3.57 -4.99
N CYS A 117 -0.22 2.61 -4.81
CA CYS A 117 1.20 2.83 -5.05
C CYS A 117 1.70 1.84 -6.09
N LEU A 118 2.24 2.37 -7.16
CA LEU A 118 2.79 1.60 -8.27
C LEU A 118 4.31 1.62 -8.20
N ASP A 119 4.95 0.58 -8.70
CA ASP A 119 6.40 0.56 -8.89
C ASP A 119 6.77 1.34 -10.15
N GLY A 120 7.67 2.30 -10.01
CA GLY A 120 8.13 3.14 -11.12
C GLY A 120 9.38 2.64 -11.83
N CYS A 121 9.90 1.48 -11.44
CA CYS A 121 11.18 0.98 -11.91
C CYS A 121 11.10 -0.03 -13.08
N LYS A 122 9.92 -0.34 -13.58
CA LYS A 122 9.79 -1.24 -14.75
C LYS A 122 10.05 -0.48 -16.04
N GLU A 123 11.16 -0.80 -16.67
CA GLU A 123 11.66 -0.13 -17.88
C GLU A 123 11.24 -0.77 -19.21
N LEU A 124 10.45 -1.83 -19.20
CA LEU A 124 10.01 -2.47 -20.44
C LEU A 124 8.75 -1.77 -20.94
N GLU A 125 8.87 -1.01 -22.02
CA GLU A 125 7.77 -0.22 -22.59
C GLU A 125 6.52 -1.05 -22.86
N ASP A 126 6.66 -2.28 -23.35
CA ASP A 126 5.53 -3.16 -23.65
C ASP A 126 4.85 -3.70 -22.38
N GLU A 127 5.62 -4.11 -21.37
CA GLU A 127 5.07 -4.55 -20.08
C GLU A 127 4.47 -3.38 -19.29
N LYS A 128 4.99 -2.18 -19.47
CA LYS A 128 4.49 -0.98 -18.80
C LYS A 128 3.09 -0.61 -19.29
N MET A 129 2.85 -0.66 -20.60
CA MET A 129 1.52 -0.37 -21.16
C MET A 129 0.47 -1.35 -20.65
N GLU A 130 0.77 -2.64 -20.61
CA GLU A 130 -0.14 -3.66 -20.12
C GLU A 130 -0.45 -3.46 -18.61
N MET A 131 0.56 -3.13 -17.80
CA MET A 131 0.36 -2.81 -16.39
C MET A 131 -0.46 -1.55 -16.16
N GLU A 132 -0.26 -0.52 -16.97
CA GLU A 132 -1.05 0.71 -16.89
C GLU A 132 -2.53 0.42 -17.18
N ASP A 133 -2.83 -0.43 -18.15
CA ASP A 133 -4.20 -0.84 -18.47
C ASP A 133 -4.85 -1.64 -17.33
N ILE A 134 -4.14 -2.64 -16.78
CA ILE A 134 -4.61 -3.47 -15.67
C ILE A 134 -4.96 -2.60 -14.44
N PHE A 135 -4.10 -1.65 -14.09
CA PHE A 135 -4.29 -0.80 -12.93
C PHE A 135 -5.10 0.48 -13.19
N ALA A 136 -5.57 0.73 -14.40
CA ALA A 136 -6.29 1.96 -14.76
C ALA A 136 -7.53 2.20 -13.88
N GLU A 137 -8.37 1.19 -13.71
CA GLU A 137 -9.59 1.30 -12.90
C GLU A 137 -9.28 1.45 -11.40
N ALA A 138 -8.26 0.74 -10.91
CA ALA A 138 -7.80 0.88 -9.53
C ALA A 138 -7.26 2.29 -9.26
N SER A 139 -6.50 2.84 -10.20
CA SER A 139 -5.97 4.21 -10.11
C SER A 139 -7.08 5.27 -10.12
N ARG A 140 -8.13 5.07 -10.92
CA ARG A 140 -9.31 5.96 -10.89
C ARG A 140 -10.11 5.86 -9.60
N ALA A 141 -10.11 4.70 -8.96
CA ALA A 141 -10.80 4.48 -7.68
C ALA A 141 -10.03 5.05 -6.49
N ALA A 142 -8.73 5.24 -6.59
CA ALA A 142 -7.89 5.81 -5.54
C ALA A 142 -8.18 7.29 -5.30
N ASP A 143 -8.03 7.75 -4.05
CA ASP A 143 -8.00 9.18 -3.75
C ASP A 143 -6.64 9.80 -4.15
N ILE A 144 -5.57 9.00 -4.09
CA ILE A 144 -4.20 9.41 -4.41
C ILE A 144 -3.54 8.29 -5.20
N VAL A 145 -2.86 8.65 -6.28
CA VAL A 145 -1.95 7.75 -7.02
C VAL A 145 -0.53 8.14 -6.65
N SER A 146 0.28 7.18 -6.25
CA SER A 146 1.69 7.35 -5.96
C SER A 146 2.54 6.36 -6.74
N VAL A 147 3.79 6.74 -6.95
CA VAL A 147 4.79 5.89 -7.60
C VAL A 147 6.00 5.84 -6.71
N ASP A 148 6.44 4.65 -6.37
CA ASP A 148 7.71 4.45 -5.66
C ASP A 148 8.83 4.44 -6.70
N ARG A 149 9.73 5.41 -6.56
CA ARG A 149 10.87 5.58 -7.43
C ARG A 149 12.08 6.04 -6.66
N TYR A 150 13.15 5.30 -6.76
CA TYR A 150 14.39 5.61 -6.10
C TYR A 150 15.31 6.34 -7.07
N MET A 151 15.81 7.50 -6.65
CA MET A 151 16.89 8.20 -7.36
C MET A 151 18.22 7.73 -6.82
N ALA A 152 19.00 7.07 -7.65
CA ALA A 152 20.37 6.74 -7.35
C ALA A 152 21.30 7.79 -7.99
N LEU A 153 21.93 8.63 -7.17
CA LEU A 153 22.96 9.54 -7.63
C LEU A 153 24.32 8.86 -7.75
N HIS A 154 24.63 7.99 -6.80
CA HIS A 154 25.78 7.11 -6.80
C HIS A 154 25.48 5.92 -5.93
N TRP A 155 25.24 4.78 -6.55
CA TRP A 155 24.90 3.57 -5.79
C TRP A 155 26.11 2.70 -5.61
N GLY A 156 27.26 2.97 -5.90
CA GLY A 156 28.36 2.04 -5.79
C GLY A 156 28.00 0.62 -6.26
N TRP A 157 28.98 -0.12 -6.68
CA TRP A 157 28.75 -1.51 -7.09
C TRP A 157 28.09 -2.34 -5.95
N PRO A 158 27.09 -3.21 -6.23
CA PRO A 158 26.55 -3.64 -7.51
C PRO A 158 25.35 -2.81 -8.03
N TYR A 159 25.04 -1.71 -7.42
CA TYR A 159 23.85 -0.90 -7.69
C TYR A 159 24.13 0.31 -8.58
N ASP A 160 25.32 0.39 -9.10
CA ASP A 160 25.80 1.47 -9.94
C ASP A 160 25.22 1.32 -11.36
N VAL A 161 24.00 1.74 -11.53
CA VAL A 161 23.34 1.86 -12.84
C VAL A 161 23.28 3.31 -13.30
N ALA A 162 24.11 4.15 -12.68
CA ALA A 162 24.02 5.59 -12.85
C ALA A 162 24.41 6.11 -14.24
N GLU A 163 25.07 5.29 -15.06
CA GLU A 163 25.54 5.76 -16.38
C GLU A 163 24.58 5.47 -17.52
N GLU A 164 23.64 4.54 -17.40
CA GLU A 164 22.77 4.14 -18.51
C GLU A 164 21.25 4.26 -18.26
N GLY A 165 20.82 4.58 -17.07
CA GLY A 165 19.40 4.56 -16.74
C GLY A 165 19.00 5.44 -15.56
N GLY A 166 19.86 6.36 -15.15
CA GLY A 166 19.55 7.28 -14.06
C GLY A 166 18.27 8.04 -14.33
N THR A 167 17.28 7.84 -13.48
CA THR A 167 16.05 8.60 -13.55
C THR A 167 16.30 10.01 -13.10
N THR A 168 16.29 10.93 -14.00
CA THR A 168 16.19 12.36 -13.70
C THR A 168 14.73 12.74 -13.56
N PHE A 169 14.39 13.46 -12.50
CA PHE A 169 13.15 14.22 -12.53
C PHE A 169 13.34 15.37 -13.55
N ALA A 170 12.62 15.28 -14.64
CA ALA A 170 12.45 16.38 -15.56
C ALA A 170 11.22 17.19 -15.15
#